data_d8b013a73d93bf6c6468b8182d802f9c
#
_entry.id   d8b013a73d93bf6c6468b8182d802f9c
#
_cell.length_a   1.000
_cell.length_b   1.000
_cell.length_c   1.000
_cell.angle_alpha   90.00
_cell.angle_beta   90.00
_cell.angle_gamma   90.00
#
_symmetry.space_group_name_H-M   'P 1'
#
loop_
_entity.id
_entity.type
_entity.pdbx_description
1 polymer ?
#
loop_
_entity_poly.entity_id
_entity_poly.type
_entity_poly.pdbx_seq_one_letter_code
_entity_poly.pdbx_strand_id
1 'polypeptide(L)'
;MGILGGLEDSILEWFDQFGIAALALLSFTEAIIQPVPPDLMYIPQLINAQNSMSVVILLWLVVTVSSVAGSLVGYWLGKNWGRTLLDRYSSGTAVIKLETLTQRYGTFGIFIAAFSPIPYKVFGWVAGMGEMKKRPFIIAGLLGRGLRFGIEALLIGLYGDKVLDGLAWFVDHEVFMGASLLAIIGIGIVSWSWWQGLAPVAEEE
;
A
#
# COMPACT_ATOMS: atom_id res chain seq x y z
N MET A 1 -24.33 -21.43 -15.29
CA MET A 1 -23.19 -20.59 -15.72
C MET A 1 -23.61 -19.16 -15.47
N GLY A 2 -23.15 -18.59 -14.36
CA GLY A 2 -23.64 -17.32 -13.87
C GLY A 2 -22.80 -16.14 -14.42
N ILE A 3 -23.37 -14.94 -14.36
CA ILE A 3 -22.73 -13.66 -14.75
C ILE A 3 -21.35 -13.48 -14.08
N LEU A 4 -21.15 -14.08 -12.89
CA LEU A 4 -19.89 -14.06 -12.17
C LEU A 4 -18.78 -14.88 -12.86
N GLY A 5 -19.08 -16.06 -13.44
CA GLY A 5 -18.09 -16.85 -14.18
C GLY A 5 -17.59 -16.15 -15.44
N GLY A 6 -18.45 -15.43 -16.16
CA GLY A 6 -18.03 -14.66 -17.32
C GLY A 6 -17.18 -13.43 -16.99
N LEU A 7 -17.36 -12.86 -15.81
CA LEU A 7 -16.50 -11.77 -15.30
C LEU A 7 -15.12 -12.32 -14.86
N GLU A 8 -15.09 -13.48 -14.23
CA GLU A 8 -13.83 -14.14 -13.85
C GLU A 8 -13.01 -14.50 -15.08
N ASP A 9 -13.61 -15.12 -16.10
CA ASP A 9 -12.93 -15.47 -17.36
C ASP A 9 -12.41 -14.22 -18.07
N SER A 10 -13.22 -13.15 -18.15
CA SER A 10 -12.80 -11.89 -18.78
C SER A 10 -11.66 -11.21 -18.00
N ILE A 11 -11.70 -11.25 -16.68
CA ILE A 11 -10.63 -10.71 -15.84
C ILE A 11 -9.34 -11.51 -16.05
N LEU A 12 -9.42 -12.84 -16.08
CA LEU A 12 -8.26 -13.72 -16.31
C LEU A 12 -7.66 -13.52 -17.69
N GLU A 13 -8.48 -13.38 -18.75
CA GLU A 13 -8.02 -13.05 -20.11
C GLU A 13 -7.31 -11.69 -20.16
N TRP A 14 -7.83 -10.68 -19.47
CA TRP A 14 -7.18 -9.38 -19.32
C TRP A 14 -5.83 -9.50 -18.58
N PHE A 15 -5.78 -10.34 -17.56
CA PHE A 15 -4.53 -10.63 -16.80
C PHE A 15 -3.47 -11.26 -17.69
N ASP A 16 -3.84 -12.22 -18.54
CA ASP A 16 -2.91 -12.89 -19.45
C ASP A 16 -2.45 -11.96 -20.58
N GLN A 17 -3.33 -11.09 -21.10
CA GLN A 17 -3.02 -10.21 -22.20
C GLN A 17 -2.20 -8.99 -21.82
N PHE A 18 -2.39 -8.43 -20.63
CA PHE A 18 -1.68 -7.24 -20.16
C PHE A 18 -0.61 -7.52 -19.09
N GLY A 19 -0.65 -8.66 -18.43
CA GLY A 19 0.38 -9.19 -17.56
C GLY A 19 1.10 -8.14 -16.70
N ILE A 20 2.39 -8.00 -16.93
CA ILE A 20 3.28 -7.11 -16.18
C ILE A 20 2.90 -5.63 -16.32
N ALA A 21 2.39 -5.21 -17.48
CA ALA A 21 2.00 -3.82 -17.71
C ALA A 21 0.76 -3.44 -16.88
N ALA A 22 -0.20 -4.35 -16.76
CA ALA A 22 -1.38 -4.12 -15.92
C ALA A 22 -1.01 -4.08 -14.43
N LEU A 23 -0.09 -4.95 -13.96
CA LEU A 23 0.44 -4.89 -12.60
C LEU A 23 1.14 -3.55 -12.33
N ALA A 24 1.97 -3.08 -13.26
CA ALA A 24 2.64 -1.79 -13.16
C ALA A 24 1.64 -0.64 -13.04
N LEU A 25 0.62 -0.61 -13.91
CA LEU A 25 -0.40 0.42 -13.91
C LEU A 25 -1.25 0.39 -12.63
N LEU A 26 -1.66 -0.80 -12.20
CA LEU A 26 -2.44 -0.98 -10.98
C LEU A 26 -1.66 -0.51 -9.74
N SER A 27 -0.40 -0.94 -9.61
CA SER A 27 0.47 -0.53 -8.50
C SER A 27 0.78 0.97 -8.50
N PHE A 28 0.97 1.55 -9.69
CA PHE A 28 1.16 2.99 -9.85
C PHE A 28 -0.07 3.79 -9.43
N THR A 29 -1.24 3.42 -9.92
CA THR A 29 -2.49 4.15 -9.65
C THR A 29 -2.99 3.94 -8.22
N GLU A 30 -2.76 2.75 -7.61
CA GLU A 30 -3.05 2.50 -6.20
C GLU A 30 -2.29 3.47 -5.30
N ALA A 31 -1.02 3.67 -5.56
CA ALA A 31 -0.18 4.57 -4.77
C ALA A 31 -0.54 6.05 -4.92
N ILE A 32 -1.37 6.43 -5.90
CA ILE A 32 -1.88 7.79 -6.08
C ILE A 32 -3.21 7.96 -5.32
N ILE A 33 -4.24 7.18 -5.67
CA ILE A 33 -5.61 7.44 -5.20
C ILE A 33 -6.50 6.19 -5.10
N GLN A 34 -6.34 5.18 -5.97
CA GLN A 34 -7.31 4.10 -6.05
C GLN A 34 -7.22 3.13 -4.84
N PRO A 35 -8.34 2.49 -4.44
CA PRO A 35 -8.37 1.60 -3.27
C PRO A 35 -8.01 0.14 -3.58
N VAL A 36 -7.85 -0.26 -4.85
CA VAL A 36 -7.62 -1.66 -5.25
C VAL A 36 -6.16 -2.02 -5.00
N PRO A 37 -5.86 -2.99 -4.12
CA PRO A 37 -4.48 -3.36 -3.83
C PRO A 37 -3.84 -4.09 -5.02
N PRO A 38 -2.56 -3.84 -5.33
CA PRO A 38 -1.84 -4.52 -6.40
C PRO A 38 -1.66 -6.01 -6.12
N ASP A 39 -1.78 -6.43 -4.86
CA ASP A 39 -1.67 -7.82 -4.41
C ASP A 39 -2.65 -8.74 -5.16
N LEU A 40 -3.84 -8.23 -5.55
CA LEU A 40 -4.83 -8.98 -6.34
C LEU A 40 -4.29 -9.47 -7.69
N MET A 41 -3.35 -8.72 -8.29
CA MET A 41 -2.68 -9.12 -9.52
C MET A 41 -1.30 -9.73 -9.26
N TYR A 42 -0.61 -9.24 -8.24
CA TYR A 42 0.75 -9.64 -7.93
C TYR A 42 0.83 -11.09 -7.48
N ILE A 43 -0.05 -11.50 -6.54
CA ILE A 43 -0.06 -12.87 -6.01
C ILE A 43 -0.33 -13.93 -7.08
N PRO A 44 -1.38 -13.85 -7.92
CA PRO A 44 -1.60 -14.81 -8.99
C PRO A 44 -0.43 -14.88 -9.99
N GLN A 45 0.17 -13.73 -10.34
CA GLN A 45 1.31 -13.70 -11.25
C GLN A 45 2.55 -14.36 -10.62
N LEU A 46 2.78 -14.20 -9.30
CA LEU A 46 3.86 -14.90 -8.59
C LEU A 46 3.65 -16.41 -8.58
N ILE A 47 2.41 -16.88 -8.36
CA ILE A 47 2.08 -18.30 -8.38
C ILE A 47 2.37 -18.89 -9.75
N ASN A 48 1.96 -18.23 -10.82
CA ASN A 48 2.23 -18.66 -12.19
C ASN A 48 3.73 -18.63 -12.53
N ALA A 49 4.51 -17.75 -11.89
CA ALA A 49 5.92 -17.55 -12.12
C ALA A 49 6.85 -18.33 -11.18
N GLN A 50 6.31 -19.10 -10.21
CA GLN A 50 7.11 -19.72 -9.13
C GLN A 50 8.28 -20.61 -9.63
N ASN A 51 8.17 -21.17 -10.83
CA ASN A 51 9.24 -21.97 -11.45
C ASN A 51 10.30 -21.13 -12.16
N SER A 52 10.17 -19.79 -12.20
CA SER A 52 11.09 -18.88 -12.89
C SER A 52 11.50 -17.72 -11.99
N MET A 53 12.61 -17.89 -11.28
CA MET A 53 13.14 -16.86 -10.36
C MET A 53 13.35 -15.51 -11.07
N SER A 54 13.74 -15.49 -12.34
CA SER A 54 13.92 -14.26 -13.11
C SER A 54 12.60 -13.50 -13.29
N VAL A 55 11.50 -14.21 -13.53
CA VAL A 55 10.16 -13.59 -13.64
C VAL A 55 9.68 -13.10 -12.27
N VAL A 56 9.88 -13.86 -11.20
CA VAL A 56 9.56 -13.44 -9.82
C VAL A 56 10.29 -12.14 -9.45
N ILE A 57 11.60 -12.05 -9.74
CA ILE A 57 12.39 -10.83 -9.50
C ILE A 57 11.87 -9.67 -10.35
N LEU A 58 11.52 -9.90 -11.62
CA LEU A 58 10.98 -8.88 -12.50
C LEU A 58 9.64 -8.34 -11.96
N LEU A 59 8.73 -9.23 -11.57
CA LEU A 59 7.44 -8.83 -10.97
C LEU A 59 7.63 -8.01 -9.70
N TRP A 60 8.54 -8.45 -8.82
CA TRP A 60 8.89 -7.72 -7.60
C TRP A 60 9.45 -6.32 -7.90
N LEU A 61 10.35 -6.19 -8.86
CA LEU A 61 10.89 -4.89 -9.27
C LEU A 61 9.80 -4.00 -9.85
N VAL A 62 8.96 -4.53 -10.74
CA VAL A 62 7.89 -3.78 -11.39
C VAL A 62 6.89 -3.24 -10.37
N VAL A 63 6.35 -4.09 -9.48
CA VAL A 63 5.37 -3.66 -8.48
C VAL A 63 5.97 -2.63 -7.51
N THR A 64 7.22 -2.82 -7.10
CA THR A 64 7.91 -1.91 -6.18
C THR A 64 8.16 -0.54 -6.81
N VAL A 65 8.78 -0.52 -8.00
CA VAL A 65 9.14 0.72 -8.70
C VAL A 65 7.90 1.49 -9.11
N SER A 66 6.87 0.81 -9.65
CA SER A 66 5.61 1.44 -10.05
C SER A 66 4.87 2.04 -8.86
N SER A 67 4.83 1.35 -7.72
CA SER A 67 4.23 1.86 -6.49
C SER A 67 4.93 3.13 -5.99
N VAL A 68 6.27 3.15 -5.99
CA VAL A 68 7.03 4.32 -5.57
C VAL A 68 6.89 5.47 -6.57
N ALA A 69 6.86 5.18 -7.87
CA ALA A 69 6.60 6.18 -8.91
C ALA A 69 5.21 6.82 -8.75
N GLY A 70 4.18 6.02 -8.47
CA GLY A 70 2.82 6.50 -8.16
C GLY A 70 2.81 7.38 -6.91
N SER A 71 3.52 6.97 -5.85
CA SER A 71 3.61 7.76 -4.62
C SER A 71 4.32 9.12 -4.81
N LEU A 72 5.22 9.24 -5.78
CA LEU A 72 5.81 10.53 -6.17
C LEU A 72 4.80 11.46 -6.81
N VAL A 73 3.84 10.93 -7.56
CA VAL A 73 2.70 11.72 -8.06
C VAL A 73 1.84 12.16 -6.88
N GLY A 74 1.53 11.26 -5.93
CA GLY A 74 0.85 11.59 -4.68
C GLY A 74 1.58 12.70 -3.90
N TYR A 75 2.91 12.60 -3.77
CA TYR A 75 3.75 13.63 -3.18
C TYR A 75 3.61 14.99 -3.90
N TRP A 76 3.66 14.97 -5.23
CA TRP A 76 3.50 16.19 -6.03
C TRP A 76 2.10 16.82 -5.85
N LEU A 77 1.05 15.99 -5.84
CA LEU A 77 -0.31 16.44 -5.55
C LEU A 77 -0.43 17.04 -4.15
N GLY A 78 0.15 16.37 -3.14
CA GLY A 78 0.19 16.88 -1.77
C GLY A 78 0.90 18.23 -1.66
N LYS A 79 2.06 18.38 -2.31
CA LYS A 79 2.83 19.61 -2.30
C LYS A 79 2.08 20.77 -2.95
N ASN A 80 1.42 20.57 -4.08
CA ASN A 80 0.82 21.65 -4.85
C ASN A 80 -0.63 21.97 -4.45
N TRP A 81 -1.41 20.94 -4.06
CA TRP A 81 -2.84 21.08 -3.80
C TRP A 81 -3.27 20.65 -2.40
N GLY A 82 -2.42 19.94 -1.68
CA GLY A 82 -2.77 19.36 -0.38
C GLY A 82 -3.20 20.39 0.64
N ARG A 83 -2.49 21.52 0.77
CA ARG A 83 -2.86 22.63 1.67
C ARG A 83 -4.22 23.23 1.29
N THR A 84 -4.44 23.54 0.03
CA THR A 84 -5.70 24.11 -0.47
C THR A 84 -6.90 23.19 -0.19
N LEU A 85 -6.72 21.88 -0.34
CA LEU A 85 -7.76 20.89 -0.05
C LEU A 85 -8.02 20.79 1.46
N LEU A 86 -6.97 20.79 2.28
CA LEU A 86 -7.11 20.73 3.73
C LEU A 86 -7.76 22.00 4.29
N ASP A 87 -7.37 23.17 3.83
CA ASP A 87 -7.96 24.46 4.23
C ASP A 87 -9.47 24.51 3.89
N ARG A 88 -9.88 23.81 2.83
CA ARG A 88 -11.26 23.79 2.37
C ARG A 88 -12.13 22.72 3.07
N TYR A 89 -11.55 21.58 3.46
CA TYR A 89 -12.31 20.42 3.94
C TYR A 89 -11.93 19.96 5.35
N SER A 90 -10.90 20.53 5.98
CA SER A 90 -10.43 20.08 7.28
C SER A 90 -10.18 21.25 8.23
N SER A 91 -10.25 20.99 9.53
CA SER A 91 -9.79 21.95 10.53
C SER A 91 -8.26 22.09 10.46
N GLY A 92 -7.73 23.29 10.68
CA GLY A 92 -6.29 23.55 10.72
C GLY A 92 -5.49 22.60 11.62
N THR A 93 -6.15 22.03 12.64
CA THR A 93 -5.59 21.01 13.55
C THR A 93 -5.11 19.75 12.83
N ALA A 94 -5.78 19.32 11.77
CA ALA A 94 -5.35 18.13 11.01
C ALA A 94 -4.06 18.39 10.23
N VAL A 95 -3.89 19.57 9.66
CA VAL A 95 -2.66 20.02 8.96
C VAL A 95 -1.48 19.99 9.92
N ILE A 96 -1.64 20.62 11.10
CA ILE A 96 -0.59 20.69 12.14
C ILE A 96 -0.20 19.28 12.60
N LYS A 97 -1.17 18.38 12.79
CA LYS A 97 -0.88 16.98 13.16
C LYS A 97 -0.08 16.25 12.07
N LEU A 98 -0.42 16.46 10.79
CA LEU A 98 0.29 15.85 9.67
C LEU A 98 1.71 16.39 9.52
N GLU A 99 1.90 17.70 9.67
CA GLU A 99 3.22 18.34 9.69
C GLU A 99 4.06 17.82 10.85
N THR A 100 3.48 17.73 12.06
CA THR A 100 4.14 17.16 13.25
C THR A 100 4.58 15.71 13.01
N LEU A 101 3.73 14.87 12.43
CA LEU A 101 4.07 13.49 12.10
C LEU A 101 5.23 13.42 11.10
N THR A 102 5.18 14.26 10.07
CA THR A 102 6.25 14.33 9.05
C THR A 102 7.57 14.79 9.65
N GLN A 103 7.55 15.77 10.53
CA GLN A 103 8.76 16.26 11.22
C GLN A 103 9.30 15.26 12.24
N ARG A 104 8.43 14.64 13.02
CA ARG A 104 8.80 13.73 14.12
C ARG A 104 9.27 12.37 13.62
N TYR A 105 8.59 11.79 12.64
CA TYR A 105 8.87 10.44 12.16
C TYR A 105 9.61 10.43 10.80
N GLY A 106 9.49 11.49 10.01
CA GLY A 106 10.27 11.70 8.79
C GLY A 106 10.41 10.46 7.90
N THR A 107 11.64 10.14 7.54
CA THR A 107 11.99 9.01 6.67
C THR A 107 11.57 7.66 7.25
N PHE A 108 11.68 7.47 8.57
CA PHE A 108 11.28 6.24 9.24
C PHE A 108 9.76 6.05 9.22
N GLY A 109 8.98 7.12 9.39
CA GLY A 109 7.52 7.06 9.27
C GLY A 109 7.08 6.63 7.86
N ILE A 110 7.75 7.14 6.81
CA ILE A 110 7.49 6.73 5.43
C ILE A 110 7.83 5.25 5.21
N PHE A 111 8.96 4.77 5.75
CA PHE A 111 9.35 3.37 5.66
C PHE A 111 8.30 2.45 6.31
N ILE A 112 7.90 2.75 7.54
CA ILE A 112 6.88 1.97 8.26
C ILE A 112 5.54 1.98 7.50
N ALA A 113 5.11 3.15 7.00
CA ALA A 113 3.88 3.25 6.21
C ALA A 113 3.95 2.46 4.91
N ALA A 114 5.09 2.50 4.22
CA ALA A 114 5.31 1.77 2.98
C ALA A 114 5.36 0.24 3.18
N PHE A 115 5.85 -0.21 4.33
CA PHE A 115 5.92 -1.62 4.70
C PHE A 115 4.58 -2.15 5.23
N SER A 116 3.86 -1.36 6.04
CA SER A 116 2.64 -1.79 6.71
C SER A 116 1.43 -1.81 5.75
N PRO A 117 0.33 -2.49 6.11
CA PRO A 117 -0.92 -2.48 5.34
C PRO A 117 -1.67 -1.14 5.40
N ILE A 118 -1.07 -0.10 5.98
CA ILE A 118 -1.65 1.24 6.02
C ILE A 118 -1.64 1.84 4.60
N PRO A 119 -2.68 2.60 4.19
CA PRO A 119 -2.72 3.21 2.87
C PRO A 119 -1.53 4.13 2.60
N TYR A 120 -0.52 3.63 1.92
CA TYR A 120 0.74 4.34 1.62
C TYR A 120 0.54 5.65 0.86
N LYS A 121 -0.49 5.73 0.03
CA LYS A 121 -0.90 6.95 -0.68
C LYS A 121 -1.09 8.16 0.23
N VAL A 122 -1.68 7.97 1.42
CA VAL A 122 -1.87 9.05 2.39
C VAL A 122 -0.52 9.64 2.80
N PHE A 123 0.47 8.81 3.04
CA PHE A 123 1.80 9.25 3.43
C PHE A 123 2.56 9.94 2.28
N GLY A 124 2.30 9.57 1.03
CA GLY A 124 2.80 10.30 -0.13
C GLY A 124 2.29 11.74 -0.15
N TRP A 125 0.98 11.93 0.01
CA TRP A 125 0.36 13.25 0.06
C TRP A 125 0.87 14.07 1.26
N VAL A 126 0.92 13.47 2.45
CA VAL A 126 1.40 14.13 3.68
C VAL A 126 2.86 14.55 3.56
N ALA A 127 3.73 13.68 3.05
CA ALA A 127 5.14 13.99 2.82
C ALA A 127 5.31 15.15 1.81
N GLY A 128 4.41 15.21 0.82
CA GLY A 128 4.35 16.33 -0.13
C GLY A 128 3.94 17.65 0.53
N MET A 129 2.88 17.63 1.36
CA MET A 129 2.42 18.79 2.12
C MET A 129 3.47 19.33 3.08
N GLY A 130 4.15 18.43 3.80
CA GLY A 130 5.27 18.76 4.70
C GLY A 130 6.59 19.06 4.00
N GLU A 131 6.61 19.14 2.68
CA GLU A 131 7.81 19.43 1.86
C GLU A 131 9.03 18.56 2.18
N MET A 132 8.80 17.30 2.55
CA MET A 132 9.87 16.36 2.86
C MET A 132 10.86 16.25 1.70
N LYS A 133 12.17 16.10 1.98
CA LYS A 133 13.17 15.91 0.93
C LYS A 133 12.86 14.66 0.10
N LYS A 134 12.83 14.78 -1.23
CA LYS A 134 12.43 13.69 -2.15
C LYS A 134 13.32 12.44 -2.05
N ARG A 135 14.66 12.62 -1.90
CA ARG A 135 15.59 11.48 -1.81
C ARG A 135 15.29 10.54 -0.63
N PRO A 136 15.20 11.01 0.63
CA PRO A 136 14.80 10.17 1.75
C PRO A 136 13.41 9.53 1.56
N PHE A 137 12.45 10.26 0.98
CA PHE A 137 11.12 9.73 0.68
C PHE A 137 11.18 8.55 -0.30
N ILE A 138 11.92 8.68 -1.40
CA ILE A 138 12.07 7.62 -2.42
C ILE A 138 12.78 6.41 -1.81
N ILE A 139 13.88 6.60 -1.07
CA ILE A 139 14.64 5.51 -0.47
C ILE A 139 13.77 4.76 0.54
N ALA A 140 13.07 5.47 1.42
CA ALA A 140 12.19 4.84 2.40
C ALA A 140 11.03 4.08 1.71
N GLY A 141 10.45 4.65 0.65
CA GLY A 141 9.42 4.00 -0.17
C GLY A 141 9.93 2.74 -0.85
N LEU A 142 11.10 2.80 -1.50
CA LEU A 142 11.73 1.63 -2.15
C LEU A 142 12.03 0.52 -1.15
N LEU A 143 12.60 0.85 0.00
CA LEU A 143 12.91 -0.13 1.06
C LEU A 143 11.64 -0.73 1.66
N GLY A 144 10.65 0.11 2.01
CA GLY A 144 9.41 -0.36 2.62
C GLY A 144 8.55 -1.22 1.68
N ARG A 145 8.26 -0.71 0.47
CA ARG A 145 7.52 -1.46 -0.56
C ARG A 145 8.30 -2.65 -1.07
N GLY A 146 9.61 -2.49 -1.31
CA GLY A 146 10.47 -3.58 -1.73
C GLY A 146 10.52 -4.72 -0.73
N LEU A 147 10.60 -4.41 0.57
CA LEU A 147 10.56 -5.41 1.64
C LEU A 147 9.17 -6.07 1.71
N ARG A 148 8.09 -5.31 1.65
CA ARG A 148 6.73 -5.86 1.68
C ARG A 148 6.49 -6.83 0.54
N PHE A 149 6.63 -6.37 -0.70
CA PHE A 149 6.42 -7.21 -1.89
C PHE A 149 7.49 -8.30 -2.02
N GLY A 150 8.70 -8.07 -1.50
CA GLY A 150 9.76 -9.06 -1.44
C GLY A 150 9.44 -10.23 -0.51
N ILE A 151 8.83 -9.96 0.64
CA ILE A 151 8.35 -11.01 1.55
C ILE A 151 7.24 -11.84 0.88
N GLU A 152 6.30 -11.20 0.19
CA GLU A 152 5.24 -11.90 -0.56
C GLU A 152 5.85 -12.78 -1.66
N ALA A 153 6.79 -12.24 -2.46
CA ALA A 153 7.49 -13.00 -3.50
C ALA A 153 8.27 -14.18 -2.92
N LEU A 154 8.94 -13.99 -1.78
CA LEU A 154 9.70 -15.04 -1.11
C LEU A 154 8.78 -16.14 -0.58
N LEU A 155 7.69 -15.77 0.10
CA LEU A 155 6.75 -16.72 0.65
C LEU A 155 6.07 -17.54 -0.44
N ILE A 156 5.62 -16.90 -1.52
CA ILE A 156 4.97 -17.60 -2.64
C ILE A 156 6.00 -18.41 -3.44
N GLY A 157 7.21 -17.89 -3.66
CA GLY A 157 8.28 -18.61 -4.34
C GLY A 157 8.76 -19.86 -3.60
N LEU A 158 8.74 -19.86 -2.26
CA LEU A 158 9.16 -20.99 -1.43
C LEU A 158 8.00 -21.97 -1.10
N TYR A 159 6.79 -21.46 -0.98
CA TYR A 159 5.65 -22.22 -0.42
C TYR A 159 4.40 -22.15 -1.30
N GLY A 160 4.49 -21.71 -2.56
CA GLY A 160 3.37 -21.42 -3.47
C GLY A 160 2.09 -22.21 -3.24
N ASP A 161 2.12 -23.52 -3.46
CA ASP A 161 0.94 -24.39 -3.28
C ASP A 161 0.46 -24.41 -1.82
N LYS A 162 1.38 -24.43 -0.84
CA LYS A 162 1.03 -24.42 0.59
C LYS A 162 0.42 -23.10 1.05
N VAL A 163 0.76 -22.00 0.38
CA VAL A 163 0.13 -20.68 0.67
C VAL A 163 -1.33 -20.72 0.23
N LEU A 164 -1.62 -21.31 -0.94
CA LEU A 164 -2.98 -21.46 -1.43
C LEU A 164 -3.80 -22.40 -0.53
N ASP A 165 -3.23 -23.53 -0.13
CA ASP A 165 -3.86 -24.45 0.80
C ASP A 165 -4.13 -23.79 2.16
N GLY A 166 -3.17 -22.99 2.65
CA GLY A 166 -3.31 -22.22 3.88
C GLY A 166 -4.40 -21.13 3.79
N LEU A 167 -4.50 -20.45 2.64
CA LEU A 167 -5.57 -19.47 2.38
C LEU A 167 -6.94 -20.15 2.29
N ALA A 168 -7.05 -21.26 1.58
CA ALA A 168 -8.26 -22.05 1.50
C ALA A 168 -8.71 -22.53 2.89
N TRP A 169 -7.76 -23.08 3.67
CA TRP A 169 -8.01 -23.46 5.04
C TRP A 169 -8.52 -22.31 5.91
N PHE A 170 -7.89 -21.10 5.76
CA PHE A 170 -8.29 -19.90 6.51
C PHE A 170 -9.70 -19.43 6.15
N VAL A 171 -10.07 -19.48 4.87
CA VAL A 171 -11.41 -19.10 4.38
C VAL A 171 -12.47 -20.09 4.86
N ASP A 172 -12.14 -21.40 4.90
CA ASP A 172 -13.04 -22.46 5.37
C ASP A 172 -13.29 -22.41 6.89
N HIS A 173 -12.43 -21.68 7.63
CA HIS A 173 -12.54 -21.56 9.08
C HIS A 173 -13.11 -20.20 9.49
N GLU A 174 -14.44 -20.07 9.49
CA GLU A 174 -15.18 -18.84 9.81
C GLU A 174 -14.75 -18.18 11.13
N VAL A 175 -14.36 -18.99 12.13
CA VAL A 175 -13.90 -18.49 13.44
C VAL A 175 -12.60 -17.67 13.30
N PHE A 176 -11.64 -18.13 12.49
CA PHE A 176 -10.38 -17.41 12.25
C PHE A 176 -10.61 -16.16 11.42
N MET A 177 -11.50 -16.21 10.43
CA MET A 177 -11.92 -15.01 9.69
C MET A 177 -12.57 -13.97 10.60
N GLY A 178 -13.51 -14.41 11.45
CA GLY A 178 -14.18 -13.53 12.41
C GLY A 178 -13.21 -12.91 13.42
N ALA A 179 -12.29 -13.71 13.98
CA ALA A 179 -11.26 -13.23 14.90
C ALA A 179 -10.31 -12.23 14.24
N SER A 180 -9.91 -12.45 12.99
CA SER A 180 -9.07 -11.52 12.23
C SER A 180 -9.79 -10.21 11.95
N LEU A 181 -11.07 -10.25 11.60
CA LEU A 181 -11.88 -9.07 11.39
C LEU A 181 -12.00 -8.24 12.68
N LEU A 182 -12.26 -8.88 13.81
CA LEU A 182 -12.31 -8.22 15.12
C LEU A 182 -10.96 -7.61 15.50
N ALA A 183 -9.84 -8.29 15.21
CA ALA A 183 -8.51 -7.75 15.44
C ALA A 183 -8.23 -6.51 14.58
N ILE A 184 -8.62 -6.52 13.30
CA ILE A 184 -8.49 -5.36 12.39
C ILE A 184 -9.32 -4.18 12.92
N ILE A 185 -10.56 -4.42 13.35
CA ILE A 185 -11.42 -3.40 13.94
C ILE A 185 -10.79 -2.84 15.21
N GLY A 186 -10.27 -3.72 16.10
CA GLY A 186 -9.59 -3.31 17.32
C GLY A 186 -8.36 -2.45 17.04
N ILE A 187 -7.52 -2.83 16.09
CA ILE A 187 -6.37 -2.03 15.64
C ILE A 187 -6.85 -0.67 15.08
N GLY A 188 -7.95 -0.66 14.31
CA GLY A 188 -8.55 0.56 13.79
C GLY A 188 -8.99 1.52 14.91
N ILE A 189 -9.66 1.01 15.94
CA ILE A 189 -10.11 1.79 17.11
C ILE A 189 -8.91 2.35 17.88
N VAL A 190 -7.88 1.51 18.14
CA VAL A 190 -6.66 1.95 18.85
C VAL A 190 -5.93 3.01 18.04
N SER A 191 -5.79 2.82 16.73
CA SER A 191 -5.16 3.80 15.84
C SER A 191 -5.93 5.12 15.81
N TRP A 192 -7.26 5.04 15.81
CA TRP A 192 -8.13 6.22 15.86
C TRP A 192 -8.02 6.96 17.20
N SER A 193 -8.03 6.24 18.32
CA SER A 193 -7.87 6.84 19.66
C SER A 193 -6.49 7.48 19.83
N TRP A 194 -5.44 6.81 19.32
CA TRP A 194 -4.09 7.38 19.29
C TRP A 194 -4.03 8.66 18.44
N TRP A 195 -4.65 8.64 17.25
CA TRP A 195 -4.74 9.82 16.40
C TRP A 195 -5.42 11.00 17.10
N GLN A 196 -6.50 10.75 17.86
CA GLN A 196 -7.17 11.80 18.64
C GLN A 196 -6.29 12.34 19.76
N GLY A 197 -5.47 11.48 20.37
CA GLY A 197 -4.56 11.85 21.47
C GLY A 197 -3.29 12.61 21.04
N LEU A 198 -2.99 12.70 19.73
CA LEU A 198 -1.87 13.49 19.23
C LEU A 198 -2.14 14.97 19.47
N ALA A 199 -1.46 15.54 20.48
CA ALA A 199 -1.48 16.98 20.71
C ALA A 199 -0.71 17.70 19.59
N PRO A 200 -1.17 18.86 19.07
CA PRO A 200 -0.37 19.71 18.22
C PRO A 200 0.87 20.17 19.02
N VAL A 201 2.04 20.20 18.37
CA VAL A 201 3.24 20.79 19.00
C VAL A 201 2.90 22.24 19.26
N ALA A 202 2.96 22.65 20.55
CA ALA A 202 2.88 24.06 20.89
C ALA A 202 4.07 24.77 20.20
N GLU A 203 3.81 25.83 19.45
CA GLU A 203 4.85 26.76 19.03
C GLU A 203 5.44 27.32 20.32
N GLU A 204 6.66 26.96 20.65
CA GLU A 204 7.46 27.68 21.63
C GLU A 204 7.75 29.07 21.01
N GLU A 205 7.13 30.11 21.59
CA GLU A 205 7.40 31.51 21.33
C GLU A 205 8.85 31.89 21.70
#